data_2ebbaea66de14cbcfdea13931f76e217
#
_entry.id   2ebbaea66de14cbcfdea13931f76e217
#
_cell.length_a   1.000
_cell.length_b   1.000
_cell.length_c   1.000
_cell.angle_alpha   90.00
_cell.angle_beta   90.00
_cell.angle_gamma   90.00
#
_symmetry.space_group_name_H-M   'P 1'
#
loop_
_entity.id
_entity.type
_entity.pdbx_description
1 polymer ?
#
loop_
_entity_poly.entity_id
_entity_poly.type
_entity_poly.pdbx_seq_one_letter_code
_entity_poly.pdbx_strand_id
1 'polypeptide(L)'
;MKRILVFLFLALSFLAHAEEQKPMTLREVLLEQLKTTHNNKDWFVPANIAVEGLTPEQAKWTDGKGNHSVGQLAYHLVFWNQQELAKFKGEQPAKFSGNNEETFNNFDAKSWAATVKQLDEVMVALEKAVEQADDAKLSTWASTIAHIGTHNAYHVGQIIYVRKEQGSWDPAKGVK
;
A
#
# COMPACT_ATOMS: atom_id res chain seq x y z
N MET A 1 -53.29 -0.56 -58.16
CA MET A 1 -53.05 -1.48 -57.06
C MET A 1 -51.82 -0.97 -56.29
N LYS A 2 -52.05 -0.33 -55.12
CA LYS A 2 -50.99 0.22 -54.30
C LYS A 2 -50.58 -0.84 -53.24
N ARG A 3 -49.32 -1.31 -53.28
CA ARG A 3 -48.78 -2.24 -52.30
C ARG A 3 -48.28 -1.42 -51.08
N ILE A 4 -48.91 -1.60 -49.92
CA ILE A 4 -48.51 -1.02 -48.66
C ILE A 4 -47.47 -1.99 -48.05
N LEU A 5 -46.21 -1.54 -47.95
CA LEU A 5 -45.14 -2.23 -47.20
C LEU A 5 -45.27 -1.84 -45.73
N VAL A 6 -45.63 -2.81 -44.89
CA VAL A 6 -45.64 -2.65 -43.43
C VAL A 6 -44.25 -3.04 -42.93
N PHE A 7 -43.47 -2.04 -42.46
CA PHE A 7 -42.22 -2.29 -41.73
C PHE A 7 -42.53 -2.60 -40.27
N LEU A 8 -42.33 -3.86 -39.91
CA LEU A 8 -42.40 -4.30 -38.53
C LEU A 8 -41.08 -3.95 -37.83
N PHE A 9 -41.05 -2.88 -37.00
CA PHE A 9 -39.92 -2.56 -36.16
C PHE A 9 -39.92 -3.51 -34.95
N LEU A 10 -39.05 -4.52 -34.91
CA LEU A 10 -38.74 -5.31 -33.74
C LEU A 10 -37.83 -4.45 -32.82
N ALA A 11 -38.40 -3.80 -31.82
CA ALA A 11 -37.65 -3.19 -30.72
C ALA A 11 -37.13 -4.30 -29.82
N LEU A 12 -35.89 -4.75 -30.05
CA LEU A 12 -35.16 -5.55 -29.07
C LEU A 12 -34.82 -4.65 -27.87
N SER A 13 -35.60 -4.73 -26.81
CA SER A 13 -35.28 -4.15 -25.52
C SER A 13 -34.13 -4.94 -24.90
N PHE A 14 -32.91 -4.46 -25.09
CA PHE A 14 -31.78 -4.88 -24.27
C PHE A 14 -32.05 -4.37 -22.84
N LEU A 15 -32.63 -5.19 -21.98
CA LEU A 15 -32.56 -5.03 -20.54
C LEU A 15 -31.10 -5.26 -20.14
N ALA A 16 -30.29 -4.21 -20.21
CA ALA A 16 -29.01 -4.19 -19.51
C ALA A 16 -29.33 -4.30 -18.00
N HIS A 17 -29.22 -5.49 -17.46
CA HIS A 17 -29.14 -5.66 -16.01
C HIS A 17 -27.85 -4.98 -15.60
N ALA A 18 -27.93 -3.74 -15.13
CA ALA A 18 -26.87 -3.15 -14.33
C ALA A 18 -26.80 -4.03 -13.07
N GLU A 19 -25.78 -4.87 -13.01
CA GLU A 19 -25.48 -5.61 -11.80
C GLU A 19 -25.25 -4.56 -10.70
N GLU A 20 -26.17 -4.46 -9.74
CA GLU A 20 -26.10 -3.51 -8.67
C GLU A 20 -24.88 -3.90 -7.81
N GLN A 21 -23.78 -3.16 -7.98
CA GLN A 21 -22.56 -3.42 -7.21
C GLN A 21 -22.90 -3.30 -5.73
N LYS A 22 -22.79 -4.42 -5.03
CA LYS A 22 -22.97 -4.46 -3.57
C LYS A 22 -21.99 -3.47 -2.92
N PRO A 23 -22.45 -2.57 -2.05
CA PRO A 23 -21.56 -1.66 -1.34
C PRO A 23 -20.47 -2.45 -0.58
N MET A 24 -19.24 -1.96 -0.66
CA MET A 24 -18.13 -2.55 0.10
C MET A 24 -18.37 -2.41 1.60
N THR A 25 -18.06 -3.45 2.32
CA THR A 25 -18.03 -3.44 3.79
C THR A 25 -16.82 -2.63 4.30
N LEU A 26 -16.86 -2.19 5.55
CA LEU A 26 -15.71 -1.53 6.18
C LEU A 26 -14.44 -2.40 6.08
N ARG A 27 -14.56 -3.71 6.31
CA ARG A 27 -13.44 -4.66 6.18
C ARG A 27 -12.85 -4.65 4.77
N GLU A 28 -13.68 -4.74 3.75
CA GLU A 28 -13.25 -4.75 2.35
C GLU A 28 -12.51 -3.46 2.00
N VAL A 29 -13.02 -2.29 2.40
CA VAL A 29 -12.35 -1.01 2.18
C VAL A 29 -10.99 -0.94 2.88
N LEU A 30 -10.91 -1.36 4.16
CA LEU A 30 -9.66 -1.33 4.91
C LEU A 30 -8.61 -2.30 4.34
N LEU A 31 -9.04 -3.51 3.93
CA LEU A 31 -8.15 -4.48 3.28
C LEU A 31 -7.67 -3.99 1.91
N GLU A 32 -8.54 -3.35 1.13
CA GLU A 32 -8.14 -2.75 -0.15
C GLU A 32 -7.04 -1.70 0.06
N GLN A 33 -7.21 -0.79 1.03
CA GLN A 33 -6.20 0.22 1.36
C GLN A 33 -4.85 -0.40 1.78
N LEU A 34 -4.86 -1.46 2.58
CA LEU A 34 -3.63 -2.15 2.96
C LEU A 34 -2.98 -2.85 1.77
N LYS A 35 -3.74 -3.64 1.00
CA LYS A 35 -3.24 -4.40 -0.16
C LYS A 35 -2.70 -3.50 -1.27
N THR A 36 -3.36 -2.39 -1.56
CA THR A 36 -2.90 -1.44 -2.59
C THR A 36 -1.62 -0.70 -2.17
N THR A 37 -1.37 -0.53 -0.89
CA THR A 37 -0.07 0.01 -0.41
C THR A 37 1.02 -1.05 -0.30
N HIS A 38 0.69 -2.33 -0.24
CA HIS A 38 1.61 -3.44 -0.04
C HIS A 38 2.10 -4.07 -1.36
N ASN A 39 1.21 -4.75 -2.10
CA ASN A 39 1.56 -5.58 -3.25
C ASN A 39 0.57 -5.54 -4.40
N ASN A 40 -0.60 -4.96 -4.24
CA ASN A 40 -1.61 -4.85 -5.29
C ASN A 40 -1.50 -3.51 -6.01
N LYS A 41 -0.93 -3.53 -7.22
CA LYS A 41 -0.77 -2.32 -8.03
C LYS A 41 -2.13 -1.86 -8.58
N ASP A 42 -2.53 -0.63 -8.24
CA ASP A 42 -3.78 -0.03 -8.68
C ASP A 42 -3.55 1.46 -9.03
N TRP A 43 -4.01 2.42 -8.24
CA TRP A 43 -3.86 3.86 -8.50
C TRP A 43 -2.41 4.35 -8.34
N PHE A 44 -1.61 3.61 -7.59
CA PHE A 44 -0.19 3.90 -7.37
C PHE A 44 0.62 2.60 -7.23
N VAL A 45 1.93 2.76 -7.24
CA VAL A 45 2.86 1.63 -7.11
C VAL A 45 2.93 1.20 -5.65
N PRO A 46 2.74 -0.09 -5.33
CA PRO A 46 2.82 -0.60 -3.96
C PRO A 46 4.27 -0.73 -3.47
N ALA A 47 4.43 -0.90 -2.16
CA ALA A 47 5.72 -0.96 -1.46
C ALA A 47 6.65 -2.03 -2.04
N ASN A 48 6.16 -3.24 -2.30
CA ASN A 48 6.98 -4.34 -2.83
C ASN A 48 7.64 -3.99 -4.17
N ILE A 49 6.89 -3.36 -5.07
CA ILE A 49 7.43 -2.90 -6.36
C ILE A 49 8.37 -1.71 -6.15
N ALA A 50 8.04 -0.82 -5.22
CA ALA A 50 8.85 0.36 -4.94
C ALA A 50 10.26 0.03 -4.43
N VAL A 51 10.43 -1.06 -3.67
CA VAL A 51 11.74 -1.47 -3.12
C VAL A 51 12.44 -2.54 -3.97
N GLU A 52 11.76 -3.13 -4.94
CA GLU A 52 12.24 -4.26 -5.73
C GLU A 52 13.50 -3.93 -6.55
N GLY A 53 14.47 -4.85 -6.53
CA GLY A 53 15.67 -4.81 -7.40
C GLY A 53 16.73 -3.79 -6.99
N LEU A 54 16.61 -3.12 -5.84
CA LEU A 54 17.64 -2.23 -5.33
C LEU A 54 18.80 -3.00 -4.69
N THR A 55 20.04 -2.58 -5.00
CA THR A 55 21.21 -3.03 -4.25
C THR A 55 21.31 -2.32 -2.90
N PRO A 56 22.09 -2.87 -1.94
CA PRO A 56 22.37 -2.18 -0.68
C PRO A 56 22.93 -0.76 -0.85
N GLU A 57 23.78 -0.55 -1.86
CA GLU A 57 24.38 0.76 -2.19
C GLU A 57 23.32 1.74 -2.67
N GLN A 58 22.40 1.27 -3.52
CA GLN A 58 21.28 2.09 -3.98
C GLN A 58 20.31 2.40 -2.82
N ALA A 59 20.05 1.43 -1.93
CA ALA A 59 19.17 1.62 -0.80
C ALA A 59 19.68 2.67 0.21
N LYS A 60 21.01 2.78 0.39
CA LYS A 60 21.61 3.78 1.30
C LYS A 60 21.86 5.14 0.67
N TRP A 61 21.73 5.27 -0.65
CA TRP A 61 22.03 6.51 -1.36
C TRP A 61 21.17 7.68 -0.87
N THR A 62 21.77 8.84 -0.71
CA THR A 62 21.10 10.12 -0.45
C THR A 62 21.63 11.19 -1.41
N ASP A 63 20.83 12.22 -1.61
CA ASP A 63 21.19 13.37 -2.45
C ASP A 63 22.16 14.37 -1.78
N GLY A 64 22.54 14.11 -0.52
CA GLY A 64 23.39 14.99 0.29
C GLY A 64 22.71 16.27 0.80
N LYS A 65 21.37 16.41 0.63
CA LYS A 65 20.60 17.60 1.04
C LYS A 65 19.78 17.37 2.30
N GLY A 66 20.03 16.29 3.03
CA GLY A 66 19.31 15.94 4.25
C GLY A 66 18.04 15.11 4.03
N ASN A 67 17.80 14.63 2.81
CA ASN A 67 16.69 13.72 2.52
C ASN A 67 17.03 12.29 2.93
N HIS A 68 16.00 11.52 3.33
CA HIS A 68 16.16 10.12 3.67
C HIS A 68 16.41 9.25 2.44
N SER A 69 17.25 8.21 2.62
CA SER A 69 17.46 7.17 1.61
C SER A 69 16.26 6.23 1.51
N VAL A 70 16.19 5.45 0.42
CA VAL A 70 15.17 4.40 0.26
C VAL A 70 15.18 3.41 1.43
N GLY A 71 16.38 3.02 1.87
CA GLY A 71 16.51 2.10 3.00
C GLY A 71 16.01 2.66 4.31
N GLN A 72 16.28 3.93 4.59
CA GLN A 72 15.75 4.64 5.76
C GLN A 72 14.22 4.73 5.72
N LEU A 73 13.65 5.07 4.57
CA LEU A 73 12.18 5.12 4.39
C LEU A 73 11.54 3.75 4.56
N ALA A 74 12.13 2.70 3.98
CA ALA A 74 11.63 1.34 4.11
C ALA A 74 11.71 0.84 5.57
N TYR A 75 12.82 1.12 6.27
CA TYR A 75 12.97 0.77 7.69
C TYR A 75 11.95 1.50 8.57
N HIS A 76 11.71 2.79 8.31
CA HIS A 76 10.67 3.57 8.97
C HIS A 76 9.28 2.95 8.81
N LEU A 77 8.95 2.48 7.60
CA LEU A 77 7.70 1.75 7.35
C LEU A 77 7.63 0.45 8.14
N VAL A 78 8.72 -0.34 8.19
CA VAL A 78 8.78 -1.55 9.02
C VAL A 78 8.49 -1.21 10.48
N PHE A 79 9.19 -0.21 11.02
CA PHE A 79 9.04 0.20 12.41
C PHE A 79 7.58 0.55 12.77
N TRP A 80 6.96 1.47 12.03
CA TRP A 80 5.61 1.92 12.37
C TRP A 80 4.54 0.86 12.12
N ASN A 81 4.65 0.08 11.04
CA ASN A 81 3.71 -1.01 10.79
C ASN A 81 3.81 -2.08 11.90
N GLN A 82 5.01 -2.40 12.42
CA GLN A 82 5.17 -3.30 13.55
C GLN A 82 4.57 -2.74 14.84
N GLN A 83 4.77 -1.43 15.12
CA GLN A 83 4.18 -0.76 16.28
C GLN A 83 2.65 -0.84 16.27
N GLU A 84 2.04 -0.50 15.15
CA GLU A 84 0.58 -0.51 15.02
C GLU A 84 0.01 -1.93 14.99
N LEU A 85 0.70 -2.89 14.37
CA LEU A 85 0.31 -4.31 14.40
C LEU A 85 0.30 -4.87 15.84
N ALA A 86 1.35 -4.57 16.63
CA ALA A 86 1.41 -5.00 18.03
C ALA A 86 0.24 -4.43 18.85
N LYS A 87 -0.01 -3.12 18.72
CA LYS A 87 -1.16 -2.48 19.40
C LYS A 87 -2.50 -3.09 18.95
N PHE A 88 -2.67 -3.31 17.63
CA PHE A 88 -3.88 -3.92 17.09
C PHE A 88 -4.11 -5.32 17.64
N LYS A 89 -3.06 -6.11 17.85
CA LYS A 89 -3.13 -7.44 18.48
C LYS A 89 -3.32 -7.40 19.99
N GLY A 90 -3.18 -6.23 20.63
CA GLY A 90 -3.17 -6.09 22.10
C GLY A 90 -1.84 -6.49 22.73
N GLU A 91 -0.78 -6.56 21.93
CA GLU A 91 0.59 -6.82 22.36
C GLU A 91 1.30 -5.52 22.76
N GLN A 92 2.36 -5.62 23.56
CA GLN A 92 3.18 -4.47 23.86
C GLN A 92 4.10 -4.13 22.66
N PRO A 93 3.98 -2.93 22.07
CA PRO A 93 4.88 -2.52 21.02
C PRO A 93 6.32 -2.35 21.53
N ALA A 94 7.29 -2.37 20.62
CA ALA A 94 8.67 -2.09 20.97
C ALA A 94 8.82 -0.70 21.63
N LYS A 95 9.77 -0.58 22.55
CA LYS A 95 10.06 0.72 23.21
C LYS A 95 10.43 1.77 22.17
N PHE A 96 9.84 2.94 22.30
CA PHE A 96 10.09 4.08 21.43
C PHE A 96 10.35 5.33 22.30
N SER A 97 11.40 6.08 21.97
CA SER A 97 11.81 7.28 22.72
C SER A 97 10.86 8.48 22.54
N GLY A 98 10.02 8.46 21.51
CA GLY A 98 9.21 9.59 21.05
C GLY A 98 9.90 10.45 19.97
N ASN A 99 11.17 10.19 19.65
CA ASN A 99 11.87 10.91 18.60
C ASN A 99 11.71 10.18 17.25
N ASN A 100 10.85 10.70 16.36
CA ASN A 100 10.56 10.10 15.08
C ASN A 100 11.81 9.93 14.18
N GLU A 101 12.81 10.81 14.27
CA GLU A 101 14.04 10.71 13.49
C GLU A 101 14.82 9.42 13.76
N GLU A 102 14.72 8.86 14.96
CA GLU A 102 15.37 7.59 15.30
C GLU A 102 14.84 6.42 14.47
N THR A 103 13.61 6.51 13.97
CA THR A 103 12.99 5.46 13.13
C THR A 103 13.56 5.40 11.72
N PHE A 104 14.33 6.41 11.30
CA PHE A 104 15.06 6.43 10.02
C PHE A 104 16.55 6.06 10.21
N ASN A 105 17.12 6.31 11.38
CA ASN A 105 18.57 6.26 11.60
C ASN A 105 19.12 4.85 11.84
N ASN A 106 18.29 3.87 12.11
CA ASN A 106 18.72 2.49 12.40
C ASN A 106 18.90 1.63 11.13
N PHE A 107 18.78 2.21 9.93
CA PHE A 107 19.05 1.49 8.69
C PHE A 107 20.54 1.32 8.46
N ASP A 108 20.98 0.08 8.20
CA ASP A 108 22.30 -0.29 7.69
C ASP A 108 22.15 -0.99 6.34
N ALA A 109 22.99 -0.61 5.37
CA ALA A 109 22.99 -1.21 4.03
C ALA A 109 23.14 -2.74 4.06
N LYS A 110 23.91 -3.30 5.01
CA LYS A 110 24.05 -4.75 5.19
C LYS A 110 22.73 -5.44 5.58
N SER A 111 21.80 -4.72 6.19
CA SER A 111 20.47 -5.22 6.58
C SER A 111 19.42 -5.06 5.49
N TRP A 112 19.76 -4.53 4.30
CA TRP A 112 18.78 -4.19 3.26
C TRP A 112 17.85 -5.35 2.91
N ALA A 113 18.40 -6.53 2.63
CA ALA A 113 17.59 -7.71 2.29
C ALA A 113 16.62 -8.10 3.44
N ALA A 114 17.08 -7.97 4.70
CA ALA A 114 16.25 -8.22 5.87
C ALA A 114 15.16 -7.16 6.01
N THR A 115 15.46 -5.88 5.74
CA THR A 115 14.49 -4.78 5.78
C THR A 115 13.37 -5.00 4.74
N VAL A 116 13.71 -5.37 3.50
CA VAL A 116 12.72 -5.67 2.45
C VAL A 116 11.82 -6.83 2.87
N LYS A 117 12.41 -7.91 3.40
CA LYS A 117 11.65 -9.07 3.89
C LYS A 117 10.73 -8.70 5.05
N GLN A 118 11.21 -7.93 6.04
CA GLN A 118 10.41 -7.48 7.18
C GLN A 118 9.26 -6.56 6.76
N LEU A 119 9.48 -5.71 5.74
CA LEU A 119 8.44 -4.84 5.20
C LEU A 119 7.28 -5.67 4.62
N ASP A 120 7.58 -6.65 3.79
CA ASP A 120 6.58 -7.58 3.24
C ASP A 120 5.86 -8.35 4.36
N GLU A 121 6.63 -8.95 5.29
CA GLU A 121 6.07 -9.76 6.38
C GLU A 121 5.13 -8.97 7.30
N VAL A 122 5.47 -7.73 7.65
CA VAL A 122 4.61 -6.92 8.52
C VAL A 122 3.35 -6.47 7.82
N MET A 123 3.42 -6.13 6.52
CA MET A 123 2.23 -5.77 5.74
C MET A 123 1.28 -6.96 5.57
N VAL A 124 1.80 -8.15 5.24
CA VAL A 124 1.02 -9.40 5.23
C VAL A 124 0.37 -9.66 6.58
N ALA A 125 1.09 -9.44 7.67
CA ALA A 125 0.57 -9.68 9.02
C ALA A 125 -0.55 -8.70 9.41
N LEU A 126 -0.46 -7.42 8.98
CA LEU A 126 -1.53 -6.42 9.14
C LEU A 126 -2.78 -6.81 8.36
N GLU A 127 -2.64 -7.19 7.09
CA GLU A 127 -3.76 -7.65 6.26
C GLU A 127 -4.49 -8.84 6.93
N LYS A 128 -3.75 -9.86 7.34
CA LYS A 128 -4.32 -11.02 8.04
C LYS A 128 -5.01 -10.64 9.36
N ALA A 129 -4.41 -9.74 10.13
CA ALA A 129 -4.99 -9.30 11.39
C ALA A 129 -6.32 -8.56 11.17
N VAL A 130 -6.41 -7.71 10.14
CA VAL A 130 -7.65 -7.00 9.76
C VAL A 130 -8.69 -7.98 9.19
N GLU A 131 -8.26 -8.95 8.39
CA GLU A 131 -9.15 -9.98 7.82
C GLU A 131 -9.83 -10.83 8.91
N GLN A 132 -9.09 -11.15 9.98
CA GLN A 132 -9.55 -12.02 11.08
C GLN A 132 -10.25 -11.29 12.22
N ALA A 133 -10.17 -9.95 12.27
CA ALA A 133 -10.79 -9.16 13.34
C ALA A 133 -12.32 -9.20 13.26
N ASP A 134 -13.00 -9.08 14.39
CA ASP A 134 -14.45 -8.87 14.40
C ASP A 134 -14.83 -7.43 14.01
N ASP A 135 -16.10 -7.20 13.69
CA ASP A 135 -16.57 -5.90 13.20
C ASP A 135 -16.51 -4.80 14.26
N ALA A 136 -16.63 -5.15 15.56
CA ALA A 136 -16.51 -4.18 16.66
C ALA A 136 -15.08 -3.66 16.76
N LYS A 137 -14.10 -4.55 16.66
CA LYS A 137 -12.67 -4.19 16.61
C LYS A 137 -12.34 -3.36 15.38
N LEU A 138 -12.84 -3.77 14.20
CA LEU A 138 -12.64 -3.00 12.96
C LEU A 138 -13.24 -1.60 13.06
N SER A 139 -14.44 -1.45 13.60
CA SER A 139 -15.07 -0.15 13.83
C SER A 139 -14.21 0.74 14.73
N THR A 140 -13.68 0.18 15.82
CA THR A 140 -12.81 0.91 16.76
C THR A 140 -11.50 1.35 16.12
N TRP A 141 -10.92 0.51 15.26
CA TRP A 141 -9.59 0.71 14.67
C TRP A 141 -9.62 1.29 13.25
N ALA A 142 -10.79 1.53 12.68
CA ALA A 142 -10.94 1.94 11.29
C ALA A 142 -10.08 3.13 10.91
N SER A 143 -10.10 4.19 11.71
CA SER A 143 -9.29 5.39 11.48
C SER A 143 -7.79 5.10 11.53
N THR A 144 -7.33 4.31 12.49
CA THR A 144 -5.90 3.93 12.60
C THR A 144 -5.46 3.09 11.41
N ILE A 145 -6.27 2.10 10.98
CA ILE A 145 -5.94 1.26 9.82
C ILE A 145 -5.90 2.10 8.54
N ALA A 146 -6.84 3.04 8.35
CA ALA A 146 -6.82 3.97 7.23
C ALA A 146 -5.55 4.86 7.25
N HIS A 147 -5.12 5.35 8.43
CA HIS A 147 -3.89 6.10 8.58
C HIS A 147 -2.64 5.25 8.28
N ILE A 148 -2.61 3.97 8.63
CA ILE A 148 -1.53 3.06 8.23
C ILE A 148 -1.42 3.01 6.70
N GLY A 149 -2.53 2.80 5.99
CA GLY A 149 -2.55 2.80 4.52
C GLY A 149 -2.05 4.12 3.93
N THR A 150 -2.54 5.26 4.39
CA THR A 150 -2.10 6.58 3.88
C THR A 150 -0.64 6.88 4.22
N HIS A 151 -0.15 6.50 5.39
CA HIS A 151 1.26 6.63 5.78
C HIS A 151 2.17 5.77 4.89
N ASN A 152 1.78 4.53 4.62
CA ASN A 152 2.50 3.66 3.69
C ASN A 152 2.55 4.27 2.29
N ALA A 153 1.42 4.73 1.74
CA ALA A 153 1.36 5.36 0.42
C ALA A 153 2.25 6.62 0.34
N TYR A 154 2.25 7.45 1.39
CA TYR A 154 3.08 8.65 1.47
C TYR A 154 4.57 8.31 1.34
N HIS A 155 5.07 7.34 2.10
CA HIS A 155 6.48 6.95 2.06
C HIS A 155 6.84 6.14 0.80
N VAL A 156 5.93 5.35 0.25
CA VAL A 156 6.13 4.70 -1.05
C VAL A 156 6.33 5.75 -2.15
N GLY A 157 5.56 6.83 -2.14
CA GLY A 157 5.76 7.96 -3.06
C GLY A 157 7.16 8.58 -2.92
N GLN A 158 7.64 8.77 -1.70
CA GLN A 158 9.00 9.26 -1.43
C GLN A 158 10.08 8.27 -1.92
N ILE A 159 9.91 6.97 -1.68
CA ILE A 159 10.81 5.92 -2.17
C ILE A 159 10.95 6.00 -3.70
N ILE A 160 9.83 6.10 -4.43
CA ILE A 160 9.84 6.22 -5.89
C ILE A 160 10.52 7.52 -6.33
N TYR A 161 10.27 8.62 -5.63
CA TYR A 161 10.92 9.89 -5.92
C TYR A 161 12.45 9.79 -5.78
N VAL A 162 12.94 9.25 -4.66
CA VAL A 162 14.37 9.04 -4.43
C VAL A 162 14.98 8.12 -5.50
N ARG A 163 14.28 7.04 -5.91
CA ARG A 163 14.73 6.16 -6.99
C ARG A 163 14.82 6.85 -8.34
N LYS A 164 13.93 7.80 -8.63
CA LYS A 164 14.00 8.62 -9.86
C LYS A 164 15.20 9.55 -9.81
N GLU A 165 15.44 10.21 -8.69
CA GLU A 165 16.59 11.10 -8.50
C GLU A 165 17.93 10.36 -8.65
N GLN A 166 18.06 9.15 -8.12
CA GLN A 166 19.27 8.35 -8.27
C GLN A 166 19.37 7.56 -9.58
N GLY A 167 18.35 7.60 -10.45
CA GLY A 167 18.32 6.90 -11.74
C GLY A 167 18.08 5.38 -11.65
N SER A 168 17.56 4.85 -10.53
CA SER A 168 17.28 3.41 -10.33
C SER A 168 15.81 3.01 -10.55
N TRP A 169 14.95 3.97 -10.91
CA TRP A 169 13.54 3.69 -11.17
C TRP A 169 13.32 3.24 -12.61
N ASP A 170 12.66 2.10 -12.78
CA ASP A 170 12.17 1.64 -14.07
C ASP A 170 10.74 2.17 -14.31
N PRO A 171 10.54 3.09 -15.30
CA PRO A 171 9.21 3.63 -15.60
C PRO A 171 8.18 2.57 -16.00
N ALA A 172 8.60 1.41 -16.53
CA ALA A 172 7.69 0.33 -16.89
C ALA A 172 6.98 -0.29 -15.69
N LYS A 173 7.54 -0.13 -14.48
CA LYS A 173 6.93 -0.56 -13.20
C LYS A 173 5.85 0.41 -12.71
N GLY A 174 5.76 1.61 -13.28
CA GLY A 174 4.76 2.62 -12.94
C GLY A 174 3.31 2.19 -13.23
N VAL A 175 2.35 2.96 -12.75
CA VAL A 175 0.94 2.84 -13.13
C VAL A 175 0.77 3.42 -14.53
N LYS A 176 -0.03 2.74 -15.37
CA LYS A 176 -0.35 3.18 -16.74
C LYS A 176 -1.65 3.95 -16.76
#